data_6f31a89dace82605c835fe8319f1adb1
#
_entry.id   6f31a89dace82605c835fe8319f1adb1
#
_cell.length_a   1.000
_cell.length_b   1.000
_cell.length_c   1.000
_cell.angle_alpha   90.00
_cell.angle_beta   90.00
_cell.angle_gamma   90.00
#
_symmetry.space_group_name_H-M   'P 1'
#
loop_
_entity.id
_entity.type
_entity.pdbx_description
1 polymer ?
#
loop_
_entity_poly.entity_id
_entity_poly.type
_entity_poly.pdbx_seq_one_letter_code
_entity_poly.pdbx_strand_id
1 'polypeptide(L)'
;MFISNRSRGKLNKTSRIKMGLHIMEAYSRIGLTYDLKAKEKILGLDELTLLRTRIERCLPENLDESVVLKLDNGEVVESSLLIAADGANSKVREISGLEYTNEDYGQSCIVGSLEISPSQNDIKNTIAWQRFMPTGPIGILPLNEKLSSLAWTTSTSEAKRLLELPNEEFVKELNGALVDHSGHNEIIDGPLNCFSNILNSIPFLASSENFVFPTILSMPHNDRAAFPLSLIHAHDYIGNRLALIGDAAHRIHPMAGLGVNLGWSDVVNLTNTLEIAVKEGGDLGSLIYLKNFDAKSQRKNVPIMTAIDFLNSLFSTNYLPSVFVRSVGVNLLDRLWPAKDLMVQYTS
;
A
#
# COMPACT_ATOMS: atom_id res chain seq x y z
N MET A 1 -2.85 -15.70 6.12
CA MET A 1 -1.92 -16.39 7.02
C MET A 1 -1.51 -17.69 6.37
N PHE A 2 -0.22 -17.99 6.33
CA PHE A 2 0.32 -19.18 5.66
C PHE A 2 1.15 -20.01 6.62
N ILE A 3 0.96 -21.30 6.58
CA ILE A 3 1.64 -22.26 7.43
C ILE A 3 2.29 -23.31 6.55
N SER A 4 3.58 -23.56 6.75
CA SER A 4 4.29 -24.69 6.13
C SER A 4 4.15 -25.89 7.03
N ASN A 5 3.41 -26.92 6.61
CA ASN A 5 3.15 -28.12 7.41
C ASN A 5 4.29 -29.13 7.26
N ARG A 6 4.75 -29.70 8.38
CA ARG A 6 5.76 -30.75 8.42
C ARG A 6 5.06 -32.10 8.57
N SER A 7 4.75 -32.77 7.46
CA SER A 7 4.52 -34.20 7.54
C SER A 7 5.88 -34.88 7.76
N ARG A 8 5.96 -35.92 8.63
CA ARG A 8 7.17 -36.71 8.93
C ARG A 8 7.67 -37.50 7.72
N GLY A 9 7.89 -36.84 6.60
CA GLY A 9 8.50 -37.37 5.40
C GLY A 9 9.43 -36.34 4.81
N LYS A 10 10.56 -36.75 4.23
CA LYS A 10 11.53 -35.86 3.57
C LYS A 10 10.80 -34.90 2.65
N LEU A 11 10.70 -33.64 3.05
CA LEU A 11 10.11 -32.57 2.26
C LEU A 11 10.82 -32.47 0.91
N ASN A 12 10.12 -32.77 -0.15
CA ASN A 12 10.63 -32.70 -1.50
C ASN A 12 10.84 -31.22 -1.89
N LYS A 13 11.88 -30.94 -2.68
CA LYS A 13 12.26 -29.59 -3.17
C LYS A 13 11.06 -28.78 -3.72
N THR A 14 10.07 -29.49 -4.21
CA THR A 14 8.83 -29.01 -4.81
C THR A 14 7.84 -28.38 -3.80
N SER A 15 7.69 -28.90 -2.59
CA SER A 15 6.76 -28.37 -1.55
C SER A 15 7.17 -26.99 -1.05
N ARG A 16 8.41 -26.60 -1.25
CA ARG A 16 9.05 -25.40 -0.72
C ARG A 16 8.85 -24.17 -1.61
N ILE A 17 8.73 -24.36 -2.92
CA ILE A 17 8.48 -23.30 -3.90
C ILE A 17 6.99 -22.88 -3.91
N LYS A 18 6.08 -23.76 -3.47
CA LYS A 18 4.64 -23.50 -3.34
C LYS A 18 4.30 -22.33 -2.42
N MET A 19 5.05 -22.12 -1.35
CA MET A 19 4.78 -21.09 -0.39
C MET A 19 4.79 -19.69 -1.03
N GLY A 20 5.78 -19.42 -1.91
CA GLY A 20 5.82 -18.16 -2.67
C GLY A 20 4.63 -18.00 -3.63
N LEU A 21 4.20 -19.09 -4.27
CA LEU A 21 3.08 -19.10 -5.23
C LEU A 21 1.72 -18.83 -4.55
N HIS A 22 1.46 -19.39 -3.38
CA HIS A 22 0.20 -19.16 -2.68
C HIS A 22 0.14 -17.78 -1.99
N ILE A 23 1.27 -17.25 -1.54
CA ILE A 23 1.36 -15.86 -1.12
C ILE A 23 0.97 -14.95 -2.29
N MET A 24 1.48 -15.22 -3.49
CA MET A 24 1.13 -14.50 -4.72
C MET A 24 -0.34 -14.72 -5.12
N GLU A 25 -0.92 -15.90 -4.92
CA GLU A 25 -2.32 -16.19 -5.21
C GLU A 25 -3.30 -15.47 -4.27
N ALA A 26 -2.96 -15.29 -3.00
CA ALA A 26 -3.75 -14.50 -2.07
C ALA A 26 -3.81 -13.02 -2.49
N TYR A 27 -2.74 -12.47 -3.05
CA TYR A 27 -2.73 -11.12 -3.62
C TYR A 27 -3.37 -11.05 -5.01
N SER A 28 -3.33 -12.12 -5.84
CA SER A 28 -3.96 -12.14 -7.17
C SER A 28 -5.50 -12.06 -7.10
N ARG A 29 -6.10 -12.46 -5.99
CA ARG A 29 -7.55 -12.31 -5.74
C ARG A 29 -7.99 -10.86 -5.57
N ILE A 30 -7.04 -9.92 -5.45
CA ILE A 30 -7.28 -8.46 -5.39
C ILE A 30 -7.26 -7.82 -6.80
N GLY A 31 -7.20 -8.60 -7.88
CA GLY A 31 -7.38 -8.13 -9.26
C GLY A 31 -6.11 -7.99 -10.10
N LEU A 32 -4.97 -8.51 -9.64
CA LEU A 32 -3.75 -8.56 -10.44
C LEU A 32 -3.62 -9.93 -11.13
N THR A 33 -3.84 -9.97 -12.43
CA THR A 33 -3.72 -11.17 -13.28
C THR A 33 -2.25 -11.53 -13.47
N TYR A 34 -1.75 -12.45 -12.65
CA TYR A 34 -0.54 -13.21 -12.95
C TYR A 34 -0.94 -14.65 -13.31
N ASP A 35 -0.45 -15.18 -14.42
CA ASP A 35 -0.78 -16.53 -14.87
C ASP A 35 -0.09 -17.61 -13.99
N LEU A 36 -0.75 -17.90 -12.85
CA LEU A 36 -0.28 -18.86 -11.86
C LEU A 36 -0.50 -20.31 -12.30
N LYS A 37 -1.49 -20.57 -13.17
CA LYS A 37 -1.83 -21.93 -13.63
C LYS A 37 -0.72 -22.60 -14.44
N ALA A 38 0.08 -21.82 -15.16
CA ALA A 38 1.22 -22.33 -15.91
C ALA A 38 2.37 -22.78 -14.99
N LYS A 39 2.52 -22.19 -13.81
CA LYS A 39 3.59 -22.55 -12.84
C LYS A 39 3.21 -23.68 -11.90
N GLU A 40 1.94 -23.86 -11.56
CA GLU A 40 1.47 -25.01 -10.77
C GLU A 40 1.83 -26.34 -11.41
N LYS A 41 1.72 -26.43 -12.76
CA LYS A 41 2.02 -27.64 -13.52
C LYS A 41 3.51 -28.01 -13.54
N ILE A 42 4.40 -27.05 -13.32
CA ILE A 42 5.87 -27.24 -13.34
C ILE A 42 6.39 -27.69 -11.97
N LEU A 43 5.68 -27.40 -10.88
CA LEU A 43 6.20 -27.49 -9.52
C LEU A 43 5.63 -28.64 -8.67
N GLY A 44 4.59 -29.36 -9.12
CA GLY A 44 4.04 -30.59 -8.49
C GLY A 44 3.71 -30.42 -7.00
N LEU A 45 2.67 -29.67 -6.68
CA LEU A 45 2.52 -29.05 -5.39
C LEU A 45 1.32 -29.60 -4.58
N ASP A 46 1.51 -30.53 -3.69
CA ASP A 46 0.53 -30.92 -2.68
C ASP A 46 0.86 -30.29 -1.31
N GLU A 47 -0.15 -29.72 -0.68
CA GLU A 47 -0.21 -29.19 0.69
C GLU A 47 0.43 -27.82 1.01
N LEU A 48 -0.37 -26.77 0.81
CA LEU A 48 -0.29 -25.56 1.58
C LEU A 48 -1.69 -25.25 2.17
N THR A 49 -1.79 -25.23 3.47
CA THR A 49 -3.06 -24.96 4.14
C THR A 49 -3.21 -23.46 4.37
N LEU A 50 -4.15 -22.82 3.66
CA LEU A 50 -4.56 -21.46 3.94
C LEU A 50 -5.52 -21.48 5.13
N LEU A 51 -5.07 -21.05 6.30
CA LEU A 51 -5.93 -20.89 7.45
C LEU A 51 -6.70 -19.57 7.36
N ARG A 52 -8.00 -19.65 7.18
CA ARG A 52 -8.94 -18.52 7.33
C ARG A 52 -9.42 -18.35 8.77
N THR A 53 -8.89 -19.12 9.69
CA THR A 53 -9.25 -19.25 11.09
C THR A 53 -8.42 -18.28 11.94
N ARG A 54 -8.96 -17.76 13.03
CA ARG A 54 -8.21 -16.89 13.95
C ARG A 54 -7.26 -17.73 14.79
N ILE A 55 -6.05 -17.21 15.01
CA ILE A 55 -5.11 -17.78 15.96
C ILE A 55 -5.50 -17.29 17.35
N GLU A 56 -5.69 -18.22 18.29
CA GLU A 56 -5.94 -17.92 19.69
C GLU A 56 -4.62 -17.68 20.44
N ARG A 57 -3.62 -18.50 20.16
CA ARG A 57 -2.27 -18.41 20.76
C ARG A 57 -1.20 -18.92 19.81
N CYS A 58 -0.04 -18.28 19.86
CA CYS A 58 1.23 -18.87 19.47
C CYS A 58 1.86 -19.44 20.75
N LEU A 59 2.04 -20.74 20.83
CA LEU A 59 2.69 -21.37 21.96
C LEU A 59 4.17 -21.59 21.63
N PRO A 60 5.10 -21.06 22.42
CA PRO A 60 6.52 -21.30 22.25
C PRO A 60 6.94 -22.63 22.87
N GLU A 61 6.27 -23.73 22.51
CA GLU A 61 6.70 -25.06 22.92
C GLU A 61 7.73 -25.57 21.93
N ASN A 62 8.99 -25.70 22.40
CA ASN A 62 10.16 -26.12 21.62
C ASN A 62 10.52 -25.17 20.44
N LEU A 63 10.92 -23.96 20.77
CA LEU A 63 11.32 -22.87 19.89
C LEU A 63 12.43 -23.21 18.87
N ASP A 64 13.11 -24.33 19.01
CA ASP A 64 14.26 -24.66 18.16
C ASP A 64 13.86 -25.37 16.85
N GLU A 65 12.70 -26.03 16.79
CA GLU A 65 12.34 -26.82 15.60
C GLU A 65 11.02 -26.42 14.92
N SER A 66 10.00 -25.95 15.64
CA SER A 66 8.68 -25.64 15.10
C SER A 66 7.94 -24.54 15.86
N VAL A 67 6.95 -23.91 15.21
CA VAL A 67 5.98 -23.03 15.85
C VAL A 67 4.65 -23.77 15.98
N VAL A 68 4.07 -23.77 17.18
CA VAL A 68 2.78 -24.40 17.46
C VAL A 68 1.70 -23.32 17.55
N LEU A 69 0.64 -23.50 16.78
CA LEU A 69 -0.48 -22.57 16.69
C LEU A 69 -1.75 -23.24 17.21
N LYS A 70 -2.41 -22.61 18.17
CA LYS A 70 -3.76 -22.98 18.57
C LYS A 70 -4.76 -22.06 17.87
N LEU A 71 -5.69 -22.66 17.15
CA LEU A 71 -6.74 -21.97 16.39
C LEU A 71 -7.99 -21.81 17.27
N ASP A 72 -8.85 -20.87 16.90
CA ASP A 72 -10.11 -20.58 17.60
C ASP A 72 -11.13 -21.72 17.51
N ASN A 73 -10.99 -22.63 16.55
CA ASN A 73 -11.76 -23.87 16.44
C ASN A 73 -11.24 -25.01 17.34
N GLY A 74 -10.17 -24.77 18.10
CA GLY A 74 -9.53 -25.75 18.99
C GLY A 74 -8.48 -26.64 18.31
N GLU A 75 -8.28 -26.52 17.01
CA GLU A 75 -7.21 -27.25 16.31
C GLU A 75 -5.83 -26.73 16.71
N VAL A 76 -4.86 -27.64 16.74
CA VAL A 76 -3.45 -27.32 16.96
C VAL A 76 -2.68 -27.62 15.68
N VAL A 77 -1.96 -26.63 15.18
CA VAL A 77 -1.16 -26.75 13.95
C VAL A 77 0.30 -26.49 14.27
N GLU A 78 1.16 -27.40 13.84
CA GLU A 78 2.61 -27.28 13.96
C GLU A 78 3.21 -26.91 12.60
N SER A 79 4.14 -25.93 12.59
CA SER A 79 4.76 -25.43 11.37
C SER A 79 6.23 -25.10 11.57
N SER A 80 7.03 -25.23 10.51
CA SER A 80 8.44 -24.82 10.51
C SER A 80 8.61 -23.30 10.45
N LEU A 81 7.64 -22.59 9.86
CA LEU A 81 7.63 -21.13 9.73
C LEU A 81 6.20 -20.63 9.67
N LEU A 82 5.88 -19.60 10.42
CA LEU A 82 4.65 -18.84 10.35
C LEU A 82 4.88 -17.57 9.53
N ILE A 83 4.04 -17.33 8.51
CA ILE A 83 4.03 -16.09 7.75
C ILE A 83 2.74 -15.36 8.04
N ALA A 84 2.85 -14.21 8.70
CA ALA A 84 1.73 -13.35 9.01
C ALA A 84 1.48 -12.37 7.86
N ALA A 85 0.31 -12.50 7.23
CA ALA A 85 -0.22 -11.61 6.19
C ALA A 85 -1.68 -11.27 6.50
N ASP A 86 -1.99 -11.07 7.79
CA ASP A 86 -3.33 -10.91 8.34
C ASP A 86 -3.78 -9.43 8.43
N GLY A 87 -3.01 -8.53 7.79
CA GLY A 87 -3.38 -7.14 7.57
C GLY A 87 -3.03 -6.21 8.75
N ALA A 88 -3.51 -4.97 8.67
CA ALA A 88 -3.16 -3.90 9.59
C ALA A 88 -3.46 -4.21 11.07
N ASN A 89 -4.52 -4.96 11.33
CA ASN A 89 -4.90 -5.43 12.67
C ASN A 89 -4.35 -6.84 12.98
N SER A 90 -3.11 -7.09 12.57
CA SER A 90 -2.47 -8.39 12.70
C SER A 90 -2.49 -8.91 14.13
N LYS A 91 -3.20 -10.03 14.31
CA LYS A 91 -3.21 -10.75 15.59
C LYS A 91 -1.90 -11.47 15.84
N VAL A 92 -1.26 -11.92 14.78
CA VAL A 92 0.05 -12.58 14.89
C VAL A 92 1.10 -11.60 15.42
N ARG A 93 1.16 -10.36 14.89
CA ARG A 93 2.05 -9.30 15.39
C ARG A 93 1.77 -9.02 16.87
N GLU A 94 0.50 -8.89 17.27
CA GLU A 94 0.11 -8.64 18.65
C GLU A 94 0.54 -9.78 19.60
N ILE A 95 0.26 -11.02 19.22
CA ILE A 95 0.56 -12.21 20.03
C ILE A 95 2.06 -12.49 20.11
N SER A 96 2.80 -12.18 19.04
CA SER A 96 4.25 -12.41 18.98
C SER A 96 5.06 -11.48 19.90
N GLY A 97 4.45 -10.41 20.41
CA GLY A 97 5.12 -9.43 21.24
C GLY A 97 6.15 -8.58 20.50
N LEU A 98 6.13 -8.58 19.17
CA LEU A 98 6.99 -7.72 18.38
C LEU A 98 6.59 -6.25 18.56
N GLU A 99 7.58 -5.42 18.84
CA GLU A 99 7.39 -3.99 18.99
C GLU A 99 7.03 -3.34 17.64
N TYR A 100 6.10 -2.38 17.67
CA TYR A 100 5.72 -1.63 16.48
C TYR A 100 5.26 -0.22 16.84
N THR A 101 5.48 0.69 15.91
CA THR A 101 4.91 2.03 15.93
C THR A 101 3.52 1.98 15.32
N ASN A 102 2.55 2.65 15.97
CA ASN A 102 1.19 2.83 15.44
C ASN A 102 0.75 4.26 15.71
N GLU A 103 0.65 5.05 14.65
CA GLU A 103 0.26 6.46 14.71
C GLU A 103 -1.02 6.68 13.91
N ASP A 104 -2.06 7.18 14.57
CA ASP A 104 -3.31 7.56 13.91
C ASP A 104 -3.14 8.92 13.23
N TYR A 105 -3.43 9.00 11.94
CA TYR A 105 -3.41 10.27 11.21
C TYR A 105 -4.61 11.18 11.53
N GLY A 106 -5.61 10.72 12.28
CA GLY A 106 -6.87 11.43 12.49
C GLY A 106 -7.69 11.59 11.21
N GLN A 107 -7.32 10.86 10.17
CA GLN A 107 -7.90 10.89 8.84
C GLN A 107 -8.57 9.56 8.50
N SER A 108 -9.54 9.64 7.58
CA SER A 108 -10.17 8.46 6.97
C SER A 108 -10.17 8.61 5.46
N CYS A 109 -10.01 7.49 4.77
CA CYS A 109 -10.12 7.42 3.32
C CYS A 109 -11.51 6.92 2.93
N ILE A 110 -12.25 7.73 2.19
CA ILE A 110 -13.53 7.34 1.58
C ILE A 110 -13.21 6.70 0.23
N VAL A 111 -13.77 5.53 0.00
CA VAL A 111 -13.67 4.81 -1.28
C VAL A 111 -15.03 4.56 -1.86
N GLY A 112 -15.10 4.43 -3.17
CA GLY A 112 -16.34 4.15 -3.90
C GLY A 112 -16.12 4.15 -5.40
N SER A 113 -17.16 3.81 -6.16
CA SER A 113 -17.15 3.80 -7.63
C SER A 113 -17.80 5.07 -8.17
N LEU A 114 -17.13 5.73 -9.10
CA LEU A 114 -17.58 6.96 -9.75
C LEU A 114 -17.85 6.72 -11.21
N GLU A 115 -18.92 7.31 -11.73
CA GLU A 115 -19.11 7.53 -13.16
C GLU A 115 -18.60 8.92 -13.51
N ILE A 116 -17.71 9.01 -14.51
CA ILE A 116 -17.08 10.27 -14.90
C ILE A 116 -17.40 10.65 -16.33
N SER A 117 -17.42 11.96 -16.59
CA SER A 117 -17.36 12.51 -17.95
C SER A 117 -15.90 12.55 -18.40
N PRO A 118 -15.58 12.06 -19.60
CA PRO A 118 -14.22 12.16 -20.12
C PRO A 118 -13.74 13.62 -20.11
N SER A 119 -12.52 13.84 -19.68
CA SER A 119 -11.89 15.15 -19.80
C SER A 119 -11.48 15.40 -21.26
N GLN A 120 -11.27 16.66 -21.63
CA GLN A 120 -10.79 17.00 -22.98
C GLN A 120 -9.44 16.34 -23.31
N ASN A 121 -8.65 16.05 -22.26
CA ASN A 121 -7.31 15.46 -22.37
C ASN A 121 -7.30 13.92 -22.28
N ASP A 122 -8.40 13.31 -21.84
CA ASP A 122 -8.50 11.86 -21.66
C ASP A 122 -9.89 11.32 -22.08
N ILE A 123 -10.12 11.23 -23.37
CA ILE A 123 -11.39 10.76 -23.94
C ILE A 123 -11.69 9.29 -23.54
N LYS A 124 -10.68 8.50 -23.18
CA LYS A 124 -10.80 7.08 -22.88
C LYS A 124 -10.77 6.74 -21.40
N ASN A 125 -10.69 7.72 -20.50
CA ASN A 125 -10.48 7.49 -19.06
C ASN A 125 -9.28 6.59 -18.77
N THR A 126 -8.11 7.02 -19.15
CA THR A 126 -6.84 6.27 -18.95
C THR A 126 -5.91 6.95 -17.96
N ILE A 127 -6.24 8.16 -17.53
CA ILE A 127 -5.42 8.99 -16.65
C ILE A 127 -5.86 8.81 -15.19
N ALA A 128 -4.91 8.53 -14.30
CA ALA A 128 -5.10 8.61 -12.87
C ALA A 128 -4.96 10.08 -12.43
N TRP A 129 -5.99 10.60 -11.78
CA TRP A 129 -6.03 11.97 -11.31
C TRP A 129 -5.80 12.02 -9.81
N GLN A 130 -5.00 12.98 -9.36
CA GLN A 130 -4.78 13.20 -7.94
C GLN A 130 -4.73 14.69 -7.62
N ARG A 131 -5.40 15.07 -6.53
CA ARG A 131 -5.35 16.41 -5.98
C ARG A 131 -4.95 16.35 -4.51
N PHE A 132 -3.97 17.14 -4.14
CA PHE A 132 -3.57 17.31 -2.75
C PHE A 132 -4.29 18.51 -2.14
N MET A 133 -4.95 18.28 -1.00
CA MET A 133 -5.61 19.29 -0.20
C MET A 133 -5.08 19.26 1.22
N PRO A 134 -5.23 20.36 2.00
CA PRO A 134 -4.80 20.36 3.40
C PRO A 134 -5.49 19.31 4.28
N THR A 135 -6.71 18.90 3.92
CA THR A 135 -7.46 17.84 4.61
C THR A 135 -7.04 16.44 4.24
N GLY A 136 -6.30 16.28 3.14
CA GLY A 136 -5.84 15.02 2.57
C GLY A 136 -6.08 14.94 1.06
N PRO A 137 -5.45 13.99 0.36
CA PRO A 137 -5.57 13.86 -1.08
C PRO A 137 -6.91 13.28 -1.55
N ILE A 138 -7.31 13.68 -2.76
CA ILE A 138 -8.33 13.00 -3.57
C ILE A 138 -7.62 12.30 -4.70
N GLY A 139 -7.83 11.00 -4.87
CA GLY A 139 -7.39 10.19 -6.00
C GLY A 139 -8.57 9.66 -6.79
N ILE A 140 -8.50 9.75 -8.12
CA ILE A 140 -9.48 9.18 -9.04
C ILE A 140 -8.71 8.27 -9.99
N LEU A 141 -8.96 6.97 -9.90
CA LEU A 141 -8.22 5.94 -10.61
C LEU A 141 -9.11 5.28 -11.66
N PRO A 142 -8.72 5.22 -12.93
CA PRO A 142 -9.53 4.65 -13.99
C PRO A 142 -9.74 3.14 -13.78
N LEU A 143 -10.98 2.67 -13.87
CA LEU A 143 -11.35 1.26 -13.85
C LEU A 143 -11.70 0.79 -15.28
N ASN A 144 -12.43 1.59 -16.00
CA ASN A 144 -12.77 1.39 -17.42
C ASN A 144 -13.13 2.74 -18.07
N GLU A 145 -13.63 2.72 -19.31
CA GLU A 145 -13.91 3.93 -20.08
C GLU A 145 -14.87 4.94 -19.41
N LYS A 146 -15.73 4.48 -18.50
CA LYS A 146 -16.74 5.32 -17.82
C LYS A 146 -16.62 5.35 -16.31
N LEU A 147 -16.00 4.32 -15.72
CA LEU A 147 -15.93 4.17 -14.29
C LEU A 147 -14.52 4.40 -13.76
N SER A 148 -14.46 5.07 -12.64
CA SER A 148 -13.24 5.28 -11.85
C SER A 148 -13.45 4.91 -10.39
N SER A 149 -12.39 4.53 -9.71
CA SER A 149 -12.38 4.36 -8.26
C SER A 149 -12.02 5.69 -7.60
N LEU A 150 -12.73 6.03 -6.53
CA LEU A 150 -12.44 7.15 -5.65
C LEU A 150 -11.57 6.67 -4.47
N ALA A 151 -10.59 7.48 -4.12
CA ALA A 151 -9.91 7.45 -2.84
C ALA A 151 -9.82 8.90 -2.31
N TRP A 152 -10.72 9.29 -1.42
CA TRP A 152 -10.77 10.65 -0.85
C TRP A 152 -10.39 10.61 0.63
N THR A 153 -9.22 11.12 0.94
CA THR A 153 -8.76 11.27 2.32
C THR A 153 -9.21 12.61 2.88
N THR A 154 -9.78 12.56 4.07
CA THR A 154 -10.17 13.75 4.83
C THR A 154 -10.16 13.45 6.34
N SER A 155 -10.49 14.43 7.20
CA SER A 155 -10.61 14.17 8.63
C SER A 155 -11.69 13.12 8.92
N THR A 156 -11.52 12.34 9.99
CA THR A 156 -12.48 11.28 10.34
C THR A 156 -13.89 11.83 10.58
N SER A 157 -14.03 13.06 11.11
CA SER A 157 -15.34 13.71 11.32
C SER A 157 -16.01 14.07 9.99
N GLU A 158 -15.23 14.62 9.06
CA GLU A 158 -15.72 15.00 7.74
C GLU A 158 -16.05 13.77 6.89
N ALA A 159 -15.25 12.71 6.97
CA ALA A 159 -15.56 11.45 6.30
C ALA A 159 -16.91 10.88 6.74
N LYS A 160 -17.22 10.93 8.03
CA LYS A 160 -18.53 10.51 8.55
C LYS A 160 -19.66 11.35 7.97
N ARG A 161 -19.52 12.69 7.97
CA ARG A 161 -20.50 13.61 7.38
C ARG A 161 -20.74 13.29 5.91
N LEU A 162 -19.68 13.12 5.14
CA LEU A 162 -19.75 12.83 3.72
C LEU A 162 -20.41 11.48 3.40
N LEU A 163 -20.22 10.47 4.26
CA LEU A 163 -20.88 9.17 4.09
C LEU A 163 -22.40 9.23 4.30
N GLU A 164 -22.88 10.17 5.11
CA GLU A 164 -24.30 10.35 5.41
C GLU A 164 -25.05 11.13 4.31
N LEU A 165 -24.32 11.83 3.43
CA LEU A 165 -24.94 12.61 2.36
C LEU A 165 -25.64 11.72 1.32
N PRO A 166 -26.76 12.17 0.71
CA PRO A 166 -27.27 11.59 -0.52
C PRO A 166 -26.24 11.58 -1.63
N ASN A 167 -26.32 10.64 -2.56
CA ASN A 167 -25.32 10.50 -3.64
C ASN A 167 -25.15 11.79 -4.46
N GLU A 168 -26.23 12.50 -4.76
CA GLU A 168 -26.19 13.74 -5.56
C GLU A 168 -25.44 14.85 -4.82
N GLU A 169 -25.68 15.00 -3.51
CA GLU A 169 -25.00 15.99 -2.69
C GLU A 169 -23.51 15.64 -2.52
N PHE A 170 -23.20 14.36 -2.32
CA PHE A 170 -21.81 13.89 -2.25
C PHE A 170 -21.05 14.17 -3.55
N VAL A 171 -21.66 13.90 -4.71
CA VAL A 171 -21.07 14.19 -6.04
C VAL A 171 -20.83 15.69 -6.20
N LYS A 172 -21.76 16.53 -5.74
CA LYS A 172 -21.61 18.00 -5.76
C LYS A 172 -20.45 18.45 -4.89
N GLU A 173 -20.35 17.94 -3.67
CA GLU A 173 -19.22 18.22 -2.74
C GLU A 173 -17.88 17.77 -3.35
N LEU A 174 -17.84 16.56 -3.94
CA LEU A 174 -16.65 16.04 -4.59
C LEU A 174 -16.20 16.89 -5.78
N ASN A 175 -17.13 17.25 -6.67
CA ASN A 175 -16.82 18.16 -7.79
C ASN A 175 -16.36 19.52 -7.28
N GLY A 176 -16.99 20.06 -6.23
CA GLY A 176 -16.55 21.28 -5.56
C GLY A 176 -15.12 21.15 -5.05
N ALA A 177 -14.82 20.08 -4.34
CA ALA A 177 -13.48 19.82 -3.80
C ALA A 177 -12.42 19.64 -4.91
N LEU A 178 -12.76 19.13 -6.08
CA LEU A 178 -11.85 19.01 -7.23
C LEU A 178 -11.51 20.34 -7.90
N VAL A 179 -12.38 21.35 -7.79
CA VAL A 179 -12.23 22.67 -8.45
C VAL A 179 -11.92 23.79 -7.46
N ASP A 180 -12.07 23.53 -6.17
CA ASP A 180 -11.90 24.54 -5.12
C ASP A 180 -10.49 25.16 -5.15
N HIS A 181 -10.44 26.49 -5.30
CA HIS A 181 -9.22 27.28 -5.32
C HIS A 181 -8.95 28.00 -3.97
N SER A 182 -9.64 27.59 -2.91
CA SER A 182 -9.51 28.23 -1.56
C SER A 182 -8.10 28.15 -0.94
N GLY A 183 -7.21 27.33 -1.52
CA GLY A 183 -5.79 27.26 -1.14
C GLY A 183 -4.89 28.33 -1.81
N HIS A 184 -5.42 29.16 -2.71
CA HIS A 184 -4.68 30.26 -3.32
C HIS A 184 -4.46 31.40 -2.31
N ASN A 185 -3.20 31.80 -2.17
CA ASN A 185 -2.81 32.90 -1.33
C ASN A 185 -2.02 33.91 -2.16
N GLU A 186 -2.57 35.11 -2.34
CA GLU A 186 -1.98 36.16 -3.19
C GLU A 186 -0.52 36.49 -2.84
N ILE A 187 -0.15 36.32 -1.55
CA ILE A 187 1.22 36.54 -1.07
C ILE A 187 2.20 35.50 -1.66
N ILE A 188 1.71 34.30 -1.92
CA ILE A 188 2.54 33.21 -2.44
C ILE A 188 2.41 33.08 -3.95
N ASP A 189 1.22 33.29 -4.48
CA ASP A 189 0.93 33.13 -5.90
C ASP A 189 1.71 34.11 -6.77
N GLY A 190 1.92 35.36 -6.31
CA GLY A 190 2.75 36.35 -7.02
C GLY A 190 4.19 35.86 -7.23
N PRO A 191 4.95 35.54 -6.17
CA PRO A 191 6.29 34.99 -6.28
C PRO A 191 6.34 33.66 -7.06
N LEU A 192 5.37 32.76 -6.88
CA LEU A 192 5.31 31.49 -7.61
C LEU A 192 5.07 31.69 -9.11
N ASN A 193 4.19 32.62 -9.50
CA ASN A 193 3.96 32.95 -10.91
C ASN A 193 5.22 33.56 -11.52
N CYS A 194 5.92 34.42 -10.80
CA CYS A 194 7.20 34.96 -11.26
C CYS A 194 8.24 33.84 -11.46
N PHE A 195 8.38 32.95 -10.50
CA PHE A 195 9.27 31.79 -10.57
C PHE A 195 8.90 30.85 -11.73
N SER A 196 7.60 30.55 -11.88
CA SER A 196 7.09 29.75 -12.99
C SER A 196 7.36 30.38 -14.35
N ASN A 197 7.19 31.69 -14.49
CA ASN A 197 7.50 32.43 -15.71
C ASN A 197 9.00 32.40 -16.05
N ILE A 198 9.88 32.51 -15.05
CA ILE A 198 11.32 32.34 -15.23
C ILE A 198 11.65 30.94 -15.74
N LEU A 199 11.07 29.92 -15.14
CA LEU A 199 11.28 28.52 -15.56
C LEU A 199 10.69 28.27 -16.98
N ASN A 200 9.55 28.86 -17.33
CA ASN A 200 8.96 28.77 -18.67
C ASN A 200 9.81 29.47 -19.76
N SER A 201 10.65 30.43 -19.40
CA SER A 201 11.59 31.07 -20.33
C SER A 201 12.76 30.16 -20.72
N ILE A 202 12.95 29.06 -20.02
CA ILE A 202 13.99 28.06 -20.31
C ILE A 202 13.36 26.95 -21.17
N PRO A 203 13.73 26.79 -22.46
CA PRO A 203 13.04 25.87 -23.38
C PRO A 203 12.95 24.40 -22.89
N PHE A 204 13.91 23.96 -22.09
CA PHE A 204 13.98 22.61 -21.54
C PHE A 204 13.05 22.40 -20.32
N LEU A 205 12.58 23.49 -19.69
CA LEU A 205 11.79 23.48 -18.46
C LEU A 205 10.38 24.04 -18.65
N ALA A 206 9.96 24.32 -19.87
CA ALA A 206 8.62 24.83 -20.16
C ALA A 206 7.56 23.76 -19.86
N SER A 207 6.60 24.07 -18.99
CA SER A 207 5.43 23.23 -18.73
C SER A 207 4.38 23.44 -19.84
N SER A 208 3.79 22.37 -20.34
CA SER A 208 2.98 22.40 -21.57
C SER A 208 1.50 22.12 -21.40
N GLU A 209 0.97 21.81 -20.20
CA GLU A 209 -0.42 21.35 -20.10
C GLU A 209 -1.22 22.01 -18.98
N ASN A 210 -2.41 22.53 -19.34
CA ASN A 210 -3.46 22.87 -18.39
C ASN A 210 -4.20 21.59 -17.99
N PHE A 211 -4.08 21.18 -16.74
CA PHE A 211 -4.81 20.03 -16.21
C PHE A 211 -6.26 20.43 -15.89
N VAL A 212 -7.21 19.73 -16.53
CA VAL A 212 -8.63 19.87 -16.24
C VAL A 212 -9.13 18.52 -15.70
N PHE A 213 -9.58 18.51 -14.46
CA PHE A 213 -10.15 17.30 -13.86
C PHE A 213 -11.41 16.87 -14.60
N PRO A 214 -11.68 15.55 -14.69
CA PRO A 214 -12.94 15.07 -15.23
C PRO A 214 -14.09 15.47 -14.30
N THR A 215 -15.27 15.69 -14.86
CA THR A 215 -16.49 15.94 -14.08
C THR A 215 -17.06 14.62 -13.58
N ILE A 216 -17.34 14.52 -12.31
CA ILE A 216 -18.03 13.37 -11.72
C ILE A 216 -19.51 13.51 -12.02
N LEU A 217 -20.08 12.53 -12.70
CA LEU A 217 -21.49 12.50 -13.12
C LEU A 217 -22.39 11.88 -12.04
N SER A 218 -21.98 10.73 -11.54
CA SER A 218 -22.79 9.97 -10.57
C SER A 218 -21.94 8.98 -9.78
N MET A 219 -22.56 8.39 -8.77
CA MET A 219 -22.11 7.18 -8.10
C MET A 219 -23.08 6.04 -8.44
N PRO A 220 -22.75 5.16 -9.39
CA PRO A 220 -23.70 4.15 -9.92
C PRO A 220 -24.03 3.08 -8.88
N HIS A 221 -23.15 2.88 -7.91
CA HIS A 221 -23.33 1.94 -6.80
C HIS A 221 -23.33 2.73 -5.49
N ASN A 222 -24.21 2.37 -4.57
CA ASN A 222 -24.16 2.94 -3.22
C ASN A 222 -23.13 2.18 -2.37
N ASP A 223 -21.90 2.14 -2.87
CA ASP A 223 -20.77 1.35 -2.36
C ASP A 223 -19.74 2.19 -1.57
N ARG A 224 -20.13 3.39 -1.12
CA ARG A 224 -19.26 4.25 -0.33
C ARG A 224 -18.92 3.58 1.00
N ALA A 225 -17.64 3.51 1.28
CA ALA A 225 -17.11 3.07 2.56
C ALA A 225 -15.95 3.99 2.99
N ALA A 226 -15.71 4.10 4.28
CA ALA A 226 -14.52 4.77 4.78
C ALA A 226 -13.78 3.88 5.77
N PHE A 227 -12.47 4.00 5.78
CA PHE A 227 -11.61 3.32 6.75
C PHE A 227 -10.59 4.30 7.34
N PRO A 228 -10.28 4.17 8.65
CA PRO A 228 -9.32 5.04 9.30
C PRO A 228 -7.91 4.79 8.78
N LEU A 229 -7.12 5.84 8.74
CA LEU A 229 -5.74 5.81 8.29
C LEU A 229 -4.79 5.88 9.47
N SER A 230 -3.78 5.02 9.46
CA SER A 230 -2.71 5.00 10.44
C SER A 230 -1.40 4.60 9.80
N LEU A 231 -0.31 5.08 10.36
CA LEU A 231 1.02 4.53 10.12
C LEU A 231 1.22 3.34 11.04
N ILE A 232 1.60 2.20 10.50
CA ILE A 232 2.04 1.04 11.26
C ILE A 232 3.41 0.64 10.75
N HIS A 233 4.34 0.42 11.66
CA HIS A 233 5.68 -0.08 11.34
C HIS A 233 6.16 -1.01 12.44
N ALA A 234 6.28 -2.30 12.15
CA ALA A 234 6.94 -3.25 13.02
C ALA A 234 8.45 -2.97 13.03
N HIS A 235 9.06 -2.89 14.22
CA HIS A 235 10.49 -2.59 14.31
C HIS A 235 11.34 -3.75 13.78
N ASP A 236 10.85 -4.98 13.93
CA ASP A 236 11.36 -6.18 13.28
C ASP A 236 10.23 -6.84 12.48
N TYR A 237 10.49 -7.23 11.23
CA TYR A 237 9.53 -7.99 10.42
C TYR A 237 9.62 -9.49 10.66
N ILE A 238 10.46 -9.88 11.60
CA ILE A 238 10.72 -11.28 11.93
C ILE A 238 10.68 -11.52 13.44
N GLY A 239 10.31 -12.74 13.78
CA GLY A 239 10.46 -13.31 15.11
C GLY A 239 11.02 -14.72 15.01
N ASN A 240 11.08 -15.42 16.13
CA ASN A 240 11.47 -16.82 16.09
C ASN A 240 10.44 -17.62 15.27
N ARG A 241 10.87 -18.17 14.13
CA ARG A 241 10.02 -18.91 13.16
C ARG A 241 8.81 -18.11 12.69
N LEU A 242 8.93 -16.78 12.63
CA LEU A 242 7.89 -15.86 12.23
C LEU A 242 8.42 -14.85 11.22
N ALA A 243 7.64 -14.58 10.18
CA ALA A 243 7.84 -13.44 9.28
C ALA A 243 6.52 -12.67 9.10
N LEU A 244 6.57 -11.34 9.24
CA LEU A 244 5.47 -10.43 8.94
C LEU A 244 5.65 -9.87 7.52
N ILE A 245 4.57 -9.78 6.74
CA ILE A 245 4.60 -9.20 5.39
C ILE A 245 3.39 -8.28 5.15
N GLY A 246 3.57 -7.28 4.27
CA GLY A 246 2.52 -6.34 3.93
C GLY A 246 1.99 -5.57 5.14
N ASP A 247 0.68 -5.31 5.20
CA ASP A 247 0.07 -4.51 6.26
C ASP A 247 0.23 -5.13 7.67
N ALA A 248 0.58 -6.41 7.78
CA ALA A 248 0.94 -7.01 9.07
C ALA A 248 2.29 -6.49 9.59
N ALA A 249 3.23 -6.17 8.71
CA ALA A 249 4.53 -5.59 9.04
C ALA A 249 4.51 -4.06 9.00
N HIS A 250 3.88 -3.48 7.97
CA HIS A 250 3.88 -2.03 7.74
C HIS A 250 2.62 -1.58 7.02
N ARG A 251 2.07 -0.45 7.45
CA ARG A 251 0.96 0.25 6.81
C ARG A 251 1.35 1.70 6.62
N ILE A 252 1.09 2.22 5.44
CA ILE A 252 1.43 3.59 5.06
C ILE A 252 0.17 4.37 4.67
N HIS A 253 0.29 5.69 4.65
CA HIS A 253 -0.77 6.54 4.10
C HIS A 253 -0.99 6.21 2.62
N PRO A 254 -2.25 6.06 2.14
CA PRO A 254 -2.56 5.62 0.77
C PRO A 254 -2.27 6.68 -0.31
N MET A 255 -1.69 7.81 0.05
CA MET A 255 -1.40 8.97 -0.78
C MET A 255 -0.75 8.61 -2.13
N ALA A 256 0.15 7.64 -2.15
CA ALA A 256 0.87 7.24 -3.36
C ALA A 256 0.43 5.87 -3.92
N GLY A 257 -0.56 5.21 -3.30
CA GLY A 257 -1.01 3.87 -3.70
C GLY A 257 0.06 2.77 -3.58
N LEU A 258 1.12 2.99 -2.80
CA LEU A 258 2.30 2.10 -2.74
C LEU A 258 2.18 0.96 -1.73
N GLY A 259 1.16 0.93 -0.85
CA GLY A 259 1.04 -0.11 0.18
C GLY A 259 1.09 -1.54 -0.37
N VAL A 260 0.33 -1.80 -1.43
CA VAL A 260 0.33 -3.10 -2.10
C VAL A 260 1.68 -3.43 -2.72
N ASN A 261 2.35 -2.44 -3.32
CA ASN A 261 3.66 -2.64 -3.95
C ASN A 261 4.74 -3.01 -2.93
N LEU A 262 4.72 -2.39 -1.74
CA LEU A 262 5.61 -2.75 -0.64
C LEU A 262 5.35 -4.18 -0.16
N GLY A 263 4.08 -4.57 0.01
CA GLY A 263 3.71 -5.95 0.35
C GLY A 263 4.18 -6.97 -0.69
N TRP A 264 4.10 -6.65 -1.99
CA TRP A 264 4.67 -7.49 -3.05
C TRP A 264 6.18 -7.62 -2.94
N SER A 265 6.86 -6.52 -2.63
CA SER A 265 8.30 -6.53 -2.41
C SER A 265 8.69 -7.45 -1.26
N ASP A 266 7.91 -7.45 -0.17
CA ASP A 266 8.13 -8.36 0.96
C ASP A 266 7.98 -9.82 0.54
N VAL A 267 6.94 -10.14 -0.25
CA VAL A 267 6.73 -11.50 -0.79
C VAL A 267 7.94 -11.94 -1.61
N VAL A 268 8.43 -11.09 -2.49
CA VAL A 268 9.61 -11.40 -3.33
C VAL A 268 10.85 -11.61 -2.47
N ASN A 269 11.11 -10.71 -1.51
CA ASN A 269 12.27 -10.79 -0.62
C ASN A 269 12.23 -12.05 0.25
N LEU A 270 11.05 -12.37 0.81
CA LEU A 270 10.88 -13.57 1.65
C LEU A 270 11.05 -14.83 0.81
N THR A 271 10.44 -14.91 -0.38
CA THR A 271 10.55 -16.06 -1.27
C THR A 271 11.99 -16.32 -1.66
N ASN A 272 12.74 -15.28 -2.06
CA ASN A 272 14.15 -15.40 -2.40
C ASN A 272 14.99 -15.88 -1.20
N THR A 273 14.69 -15.40 0.00
CA THR A 273 15.38 -15.80 1.23
C THR A 273 15.12 -17.27 1.55
N LEU A 274 13.87 -17.71 1.45
CA LEU A 274 13.49 -19.10 1.70
C LEU A 274 14.05 -20.04 0.63
N GLU A 275 14.15 -19.60 -0.62
CA GLU A 275 14.80 -20.37 -1.69
C GLU A 275 16.29 -20.62 -1.40
N ILE A 276 17.00 -19.62 -0.85
CA ILE A 276 18.39 -19.78 -0.43
C ILE A 276 18.48 -20.80 0.71
N ALA A 277 17.66 -20.66 1.76
CA ALA A 277 17.63 -21.59 2.86
C ALA A 277 17.40 -23.03 2.40
N VAL A 278 16.49 -23.22 1.44
CA VAL A 278 16.22 -24.53 0.83
C VAL A 278 17.43 -25.10 0.09
N LYS A 279 18.07 -24.27 -0.76
CA LYS A 279 19.24 -24.71 -1.55
C LYS A 279 20.40 -25.12 -0.67
N GLU A 280 20.57 -24.46 0.46
CA GLU A 280 21.61 -24.75 1.43
C GLU A 280 21.24 -25.89 2.40
N GLY A 281 20.02 -26.42 2.32
CA GLY A 281 19.51 -27.46 3.23
C GLY A 281 19.22 -26.93 4.64
N GLY A 282 19.11 -25.59 4.78
CA GLY A 282 18.88 -24.91 6.06
C GLY A 282 17.42 -24.99 6.51
N ASP A 283 17.19 -24.58 7.77
CA ASP A 283 15.86 -24.49 8.37
C ASP A 283 15.16 -23.18 7.94
N LEU A 284 13.94 -23.31 7.45
CA LEU A 284 13.13 -22.16 6.95
C LEU A 284 12.80 -21.14 8.05
N GLY A 285 12.68 -21.60 9.30
CA GLY A 285 12.39 -20.74 10.45
C GLY A 285 13.62 -20.12 11.09
N SER A 286 14.82 -20.46 10.59
CA SER A 286 16.07 -19.96 11.17
C SER A 286 16.23 -18.44 11.01
N LEU A 287 16.52 -17.76 12.09
CA LEU A 287 16.81 -16.33 12.13
C LEU A 287 17.98 -15.92 11.22
N ILE A 288 18.91 -16.84 10.93
CA ILE A 288 20.05 -16.58 10.04
C ILE A 288 19.55 -16.16 8.65
N TYR A 289 18.55 -16.86 8.11
CA TYR A 289 17.95 -16.53 6.83
C TYR A 289 16.93 -15.38 6.96
N LEU A 290 16.06 -15.42 7.97
CA LEU A 290 15.02 -14.43 8.15
C LEU A 290 15.55 -13.00 8.33
N LYS A 291 16.69 -12.82 9.00
CA LYS A 291 17.36 -11.50 9.11
C LYS A 291 17.72 -10.90 7.75
N ASN A 292 18.02 -11.72 6.75
CA ASN A 292 18.29 -11.21 5.40
C ASN A 292 17.01 -10.67 4.73
N PHE A 293 15.87 -11.35 4.94
CA PHE A 293 14.56 -10.84 4.52
C PHE A 293 14.24 -9.52 5.21
N ASP A 294 14.33 -9.47 6.53
CA ASP A 294 14.06 -8.29 7.33
C ASP A 294 14.89 -7.08 6.86
N ALA A 295 16.22 -7.25 6.79
CA ALA A 295 17.11 -6.19 6.35
C ALA A 295 16.82 -5.67 4.92
N LYS A 296 16.47 -6.55 3.98
CA LYS A 296 16.14 -6.17 2.61
C LYS A 296 14.81 -5.42 2.53
N SER A 297 13.78 -5.94 3.22
CA SER A 297 12.45 -5.33 3.21
C SER A 297 12.46 -3.97 3.91
N GLN A 298 13.05 -3.85 5.08
CA GLN A 298 13.14 -2.57 5.79
C GLN A 298 13.96 -1.53 5.02
N ARG A 299 15.07 -1.93 4.38
CA ARG A 299 15.89 -1.01 3.56
C ARG A 299 15.09 -0.38 2.42
N LYS A 300 14.12 -1.09 1.84
CA LYS A 300 13.22 -0.55 0.82
C LYS A 300 12.04 0.21 1.45
N ASN A 301 11.41 -0.37 2.46
CA ASN A 301 10.13 0.11 2.98
C ASN A 301 10.30 1.39 3.81
N VAL A 302 11.27 1.45 4.72
CA VAL A 302 11.43 2.57 5.66
C VAL A 302 11.64 3.92 4.96
N PRO A 303 12.51 4.06 3.94
CA PRO A 303 12.64 5.32 3.21
C PRO A 303 11.35 5.76 2.52
N ILE A 304 10.60 4.81 1.93
CA ILE A 304 9.32 5.11 1.25
C ILE A 304 8.28 5.55 2.28
N MET A 305 8.16 4.84 3.40
CA MET A 305 7.26 5.19 4.50
C MET A 305 7.54 6.59 5.02
N THR A 306 8.81 6.89 5.31
CA THR A 306 9.25 8.21 5.80
C THR A 306 8.96 9.32 4.77
N ALA A 307 9.20 9.06 3.49
CA ALA A 307 8.92 10.02 2.42
C ALA A 307 7.41 10.32 2.30
N ILE A 308 6.56 9.28 2.38
CA ILE A 308 5.11 9.44 2.31
C ILE A 308 4.58 10.20 3.53
N ASP A 309 5.07 9.87 4.73
CA ASP A 309 4.70 10.54 5.96
C ASP A 309 5.12 12.01 5.95
N PHE A 310 6.35 12.30 5.51
CA PHE A 310 6.82 13.66 5.30
C PHE A 310 5.95 14.42 4.29
N LEU A 311 5.60 13.81 3.15
CA LEU A 311 4.73 14.44 2.16
C LEU A 311 3.33 14.69 2.73
N ASN A 312 2.76 13.73 3.46
CA ASN A 312 1.47 13.94 4.13
C ASN A 312 1.53 15.14 5.07
N SER A 313 2.53 15.23 5.91
CA SER A 313 2.73 16.37 6.82
C SER A 313 2.91 17.70 6.08
N LEU A 314 3.68 17.69 4.97
CA LEU A 314 3.93 18.88 4.16
C LEU A 314 2.66 19.41 3.47
N PHE A 315 1.80 18.50 3.00
CA PHE A 315 0.55 18.86 2.31
C PHE A 315 -0.60 19.16 3.28
N SER A 316 -0.58 18.62 4.50
CA SER A 316 -1.63 18.83 5.51
C SER A 316 -1.54 20.18 6.24
N THR A 317 -0.55 21.01 5.93
CA THR A 317 -0.37 22.30 6.60
C THR A 317 -0.69 23.49 5.70
N ASN A 318 -1.27 24.54 6.29
CA ASN A 318 -1.46 25.87 5.66
C ASN A 318 -0.37 26.88 6.07
N TYR A 319 0.70 26.42 6.75
CA TYR A 319 1.81 27.28 7.10
C TYR A 319 2.53 27.80 5.86
N LEU A 320 2.56 29.13 5.67
CA LEU A 320 3.00 29.77 4.43
C LEU A 320 4.36 29.30 3.89
N PRO A 321 5.43 29.16 4.71
CA PRO A 321 6.69 28.63 4.23
C PRO A 321 6.58 27.20 3.67
N SER A 322 5.79 26.34 4.31
CA SER A 322 5.56 24.96 3.82
C SER A 322 4.79 24.94 2.51
N VAL A 323 3.79 25.83 2.37
CA VAL A 323 3.03 26.02 1.12
C VAL A 323 3.97 26.46 -0.01
N PHE A 324 4.87 27.42 0.27
CA PHE A 324 5.84 27.87 -0.72
C PHE A 324 6.81 26.73 -1.14
N VAL A 325 7.39 26.04 -0.16
CA VAL A 325 8.33 24.92 -0.43
C VAL A 325 7.69 23.81 -1.26
N ARG A 326 6.46 23.38 -0.89
CA ARG A 326 5.77 22.33 -1.66
C ARG A 326 5.43 22.78 -3.07
N SER A 327 5.02 24.04 -3.26
CA SER A 327 4.65 24.58 -4.57
C SER A 327 5.86 24.70 -5.49
N VAL A 328 6.99 25.18 -4.96
CA VAL A 328 8.27 25.20 -5.68
C VAL A 328 8.74 23.77 -6.00
N GLY A 329 8.66 22.88 -5.02
CA GLY A 329 9.06 21.46 -5.17
C GLY A 329 8.26 20.76 -6.25
N VAL A 330 6.92 20.90 -6.27
CA VAL A 330 6.07 20.32 -7.31
C VAL A 330 6.38 20.90 -8.68
N ASN A 331 6.50 22.22 -8.79
CA ASN A 331 6.86 22.88 -10.07
C ASN A 331 8.22 22.42 -10.60
N LEU A 332 9.19 22.20 -9.72
CA LEU A 332 10.52 21.74 -10.10
C LEU A 332 10.50 20.27 -10.54
N LEU A 333 9.83 19.40 -9.77
CA LEU A 333 9.67 17.98 -10.08
C LEU A 333 8.91 17.77 -11.40
N ASP A 334 7.89 18.59 -11.67
CA ASP A 334 7.16 18.49 -12.93
C ASP A 334 8.04 18.70 -14.14
N ARG A 335 9.06 19.51 -14.01
CA ARG A 335 9.98 19.92 -15.08
C ARG A 335 11.25 19.04 -15.18
N LEU A 336 11.60 18.31 -14.11
CA LEU A 336 12.79 17.48 -14.03
C LEU A 336 12.50 16.03 -14.41
N TRP A 337 12.48 15.75 -15.70
CA TRP A 337 12.27 14.39 -16.24
C TRP A 337 13.15 13.31 -15.57
N PRO A 338 14.46 13.49 -15.36
CA PRO A 338 15.29 12.46 -14.74
C PRO A 338 14.90 12.14 -13.29
N ALA A 339 14.35 13.12 -12.55
CA ALA A 339 13.89 12.90 -11.18
C ALA A 339 12.61 12.07 -11.15
N LYS A 340 11.68 12.28 -12.11
CA LYS A 340 10.47 11.47 -12.25
C LYS A 340 10.82 10.00 -12.54
N ASP A 341 11.73 9.75 -13.48
CA ASP A 341 12.16 8.38 -13.83
C ASP A 341 12.82 7.66 -12.64
N LEU A 342 13.66 8.35 -11.88
CA LEU A 342 14.26 7.80 -10.67
C LEU A 342 13.19 7.45 -9.62
N MET A 343 12.20 8.30 -9.41
CA MET A 343 11.09 8.01 -8.50
C MET A 343 10.30 6.77 -8.94
N VAL A 344 9.96 6.68 -10.22
CA VAL A 344 9.23 5.53 -10.78
C VAL A 344 10.04 4.25 -10.61
N GLN A 345 11.33 4.26 -10.94
CA GLN A 345 12.21 3.08 -10.78
C GLN A 345 12.36 2.63 -9.32
N TYR A 346 12.38 3.57 -8.38
CA TYR A 346 12.53 3.24 -6.96
C TYR A 346 11.22 2.67 -6.34
N THR A 347 10.07 3.08 -6.87
CA THR A 347 8.76 2.68 -6.35
C THR A 347 8.13 1.48 -7.06
N SER A 348 8.65 1.11 -8.21
CA SER A 348 8.28 -0.11 -8.95
C SER A 348 9.11 -1.31 -8.48
#